data_b86969084ab4633e629b8fc6553112e9
#
_entry.id   b86969084ab4633e629b8fc6553112e9
#
_cell.length_a   1.000
_cell.length_b   1.000
_cell.length_c   1.000
_cell.angle_alpha   90.00
_cell.angle_beta   90.00
_cell.angle_gamma   90.00
#
_symmetry.space_group_name_H-M   'P 1'
#
loop_
_entity.id
_entity.type
_entity.pdbx_description
1 polymer ?
#
loop_
_entity_poly.entity_id
_entity_poly.type
_entity_poly.pdbx_seq_one_letter_code
_entity_poly.pdbx_strand_id
1 'polypeptide(L)'
;MAVEHARRLLRRLSAPIDGTLLGIVMCLVLLGFITLYSAAYESPGRVSAQLANLALAFVVMWVTAQIPPQTLMRLAPPVYLIGLLLLLAVALFGDVRNGARRWLNLGVTSIQPSEIMKIAMPLMLAWYFHKREAVLRMHDYAVAAVLLAVPTLFIARQPDLGTALLVTAAGFYVIFLAGLSWKVLLGLLLAGLGSMPLLWGMLHDYQRRRILTLLDPSEDPLGAGYHIIQATIAVGSGGLAGKGWLKGTQTHLEFIPERSTDFIFAVYSEEFGLIGNLLLLVLYLAVIARGLVIAANAPTFFSRLLAGSIVLTFFTYAFVNMGMVSGILPVVGVPLPLVSYGGTALVTLFFGLGVLMSVQKHRKLVQT
;
A
#
# COMPACT_ATOMS: atom_id res chain seq x y z
N MET A 1 -45.21 5.72 -1.38
CA MET A 1 -44.46 5.06 -2.49
C MET A 1 -43.07 5.68 -2.74
N ALA A 2 -42.92 6.98 -2.99
CA ALA A 2 -41.62 7.61 -3.26
C ALA A 2 -40.60 7.48 -2.09
N VAL A 3 -41.02 7.69 -0.85
CA VAL A 3 -40.19 7.58 0.35
C VAL A 3 -39.72 6.15 0.61
N GLU A 4 -40.59 5.15 0.35
CA GLU A 4 -40.20 3.73 0.46
C GLU A 4 -39.25 3.30 -0.66
N HIS A 5 -39.43 3.84 -1.88
CA HIS A 5 -38.50 3.59 -2.98
C HIS A 5 -37.13 4.21 -2.68
N ALA A 6 -37.08 5.42 -2.18
CA ALA A 6 -35.85 6.08 -1.73
C ALA A 6 -35.16 5.32 -0.58
N ARG A 7 -35.93 4.85 0.43
CA ARG A 7 -35.39 4.03 1.52
C ARG A 7 -34.84 2.68 1.02
N ARG A 8 -35.52 2.02 0.08
CA ARG A 8 -35.04 0.77 -0.53
C ARG A 8 -33.78 1.00 -1.37
N LEU A 9 -33.73 2.11 -2.11
CA LEU A 9 -32.55 2.52 -2.88
C LEU A 9 -31.38 2.82 -1.94
N LEU A 10 -31.58 3.63 -0.92
CA LEU A 10 -30.55 3.93 0.09
C LEU A 10 -30.05 2.67 0.78
N ARG A 11 -30.93 1.75 1.19
CA ARG A 11 -30.53 0.45 1.76
C ARG A 11 -29.72 -0.39 0.77
N ARG A 12 -30.07 -0.40 -0.52
CA ARG A 12 -29.29 -1.11 -1.56
C ARG A 12 -27.93 -0.43 -1.79
N LEU A 13 -27.84 0.87 -1.73
CA LEU A 13 -26.61 1.65 -1.92
C LEU A 13 -25.68 1.59 -0.71
N SER A 14 -26.23 1.52 0.51
CA SER A 14 -25.45 1.42 1.75
C SER A 14 -25.17 -0.04 2.17
N ALA A 15 -25.89 -1.01 1.64
CA ALA A 15 -25.75 -2.44 1.99
C ALA A 15 -24.33 -3.02 1.81
N PRO A 16 -23.48 -2.55 0.85
CA PRO A 16 -22.13 -3.09 0.70
C PRO A 16 -21.11 -2.56 1.72
N ILE A 17 -21.46 -1.54 2.51
CA ILE A 17 -20.51 -0.83 3.34
C ILE A 17 -20.43 -1.49 4.72
N ASP A 18 -19.25 -1.94 5.10
CA ASP A 18 -18.93 -2.32 6.47
C ASP A 18 -18.75 -1.07 7.33
N GLY A 19 -19.74 -0.76 8.16
CA GLY A 19 -19.76 0.49 8.95
C GLY A 19 -18.58 0.60 9.93
N THR A 20 -18.15 -0.51 10.52
CA THR A 20 -16.99 -0.53 11.43
C THR A 20 -15.69 -0.19 10.69
N LEU A 21 -15.44 -0.87 9.55
CA LEU A 21 -14.26 -0.59 8.74
C LEU A 21 -14.28 0.85 8.22
N LEU A 22 -15.43 1.31 7.70
CA LEU A 22 -15.56 2.68 7.21
C LEU A 22 -15.30 3.71 8.32
N GLY A 23 -15.85 3.51 9.52
CA GLY A 23 -15.64 4.43 10.65
C GLY A 23 -14.17 4.59 11.01
N ILE A 24 -13.40 3.47 11.08
CA ILE A 24 -11.96 3.51 11.37
C ILE A 24 -11.19 4.20 10.22
N VAL A 25 -11.53 3.88 8.97
CA VAL A 25 -10.94 4.52 7.78
C VAL A 25 -11.19 6.02 7.78
N MET A 26 -12.41 6.46 8.14
CA MET A 26 -12.73 7.90 8.24
C MET A 26 -11.91 8.60 9.31
N CYS A 27 -11.67 7.96 10.48
CA CYS A 27 -10.78 8.50 11.50
C CYS A 27 -9.36 8.69 10.98
N LEU A 28 -8.80 7.68 10.27
CA LEU A 28 -7.47 7.78 9.66
C LEU A 28 -7.40 8.88 8.59
N VAL A 29 -8.39 8.96 7.72
CA VAL A 29 -8.48 10.01 6.68
C VAL A 29 -8.56 11.39 7.31
N LEU A 30 -9.33 11.55 8.38
CA LEU A 30 -9.45 12.83 9.11
C LEU A 30 -8.11 13.25 9.73
N LEU A 31 -7.43 12.32 10.42
CA LEU A 31 -6.08 12.57 10.97
C LEU A 31 -5.09 12.89 9.87
N GLY A 32 -5.13 12.14 8.77
CA GLY A 32 -4.30 12.39 7.59
C GLY A 32 -4.54 13.77 7.00
N PHE A 33 -5.80 14.20 6.90
CA PHE A 33 -6.16 15.51 6.37
C PHE A 33 -5.71 16.67 7.27
N ILE A 34 -5.87 16.52 8.59
CA ILE A 34 -5.38 17.48 9.59
C ILE A 34 -3.86 17.63 9.50
N THR A 35 -3.13 16.51 9.39
CA THR A 35 -1.66 16.49 9.25
C THR A 35 -1.22 17.08 7.92
N LEU A 36 -1.90 16.69 6.83
CA LEU A 36 -1.58 17.20 5.50
C LEU A 36 -1.80 18.72 5.41
N TYR A 37 -2.84 19.23 6.05
CA TYR A 37 -3.08 20.67 6.10
C TYR A 37 -1.89 21.41 6.73
N SER A 38 -1.33 20.88 7.81
CA SER A 38 -0.11 21.44 8.42
C SER A 38 1.13 21.25 7.52
N ALA A 39 1.33 20.06 6.99
CA ALA A 39 2.48 19.75 6.12
C ALA A 39 2.49 20.55 4.81
N ALA A 40 1.30 20.93 4.31
CA ALA A 40 1.11 21.64 3.04
C ALA A 40 0.81 23.14 3.24
N TYR A 41 1.15 23.73 4.39
CA TYR A 41 0.86 25.09 4.76
C TYR A 41 1.13 26.14 3.66
N GLU A 42 2.23 25.98 2.92
CA GLU A 42 2.61 26.87 1.81
C GLU A 42 2.04 26.49 0.45
N SER A 43 1.31 25.37 0.38
CA SER A 43 0.81 24.82 -0.89
C SER A 43 -0.68 24.47 -0.78
N PRO A 44 -1.58 25.47 -0.67
CA PRO A 44 -3.03 25.23 -0.50
C PRO A 44 -3.63 24.41 -1.65
N GLY A 45 -3.04 24.45 -2.84
CA GLY A 45 -3.43 23.62 -3.97
C GLY A 45 -3.27 22.11 -3.72
N ARG A 46 -2.33 21.68 -2.85
CA ARG A 46 -2.18 20.26 -2.49
C ARG A 46 -3.37 19.77 -1.65
N VAL A 47 -3.90 20.60 -0.77
CA VAL A 47 -5.04 20.25 0.07
C VAL A 47 -6.31 20.07 -0.77
N SER A 48 -6.57 20.99 -1.70
CA SER A 48 -7.72 20.87 -2.63
C SER A 48 -7.58 19.67 -3.58
N ALA A 49 -6.36 19.40 -4.09
CA ALA A 49 -6.09 18.23 -4.90
C ALA A 49 -6.31 16.93 -4.12
N GLN A 50 -5.92 16.89 -2.82
CA GLN A 50 -6.15 15.71 -1.99
C GLN A 50 -7.65 15.47 -1.73
N LEU A 51 -8.47 16.52 -1.57
CA LEU A 51 -9.92 16.38 -1.47
C LEU A 51 -10.50 15.74 -2.74
N ALA A 52 -10.06 16.18 -3.91
CA ALA A 52 -10.49 15.59 -5.19
C ALA A 52 -10.07 14.11 -5.29
N ASN A 53 -8.82 13.80 -4.91
CA ASN A 53 -8.31 12.44 -4.87
C ASN A 53 -9.11 11.56 -3.89
N LEU A 54 -9.46 12.08 -2.71
CA LEU A 54 -10.28 11.38 -1.72
C LEU A 54 -11.69 11.12 -2.27
N ALA A 55 -12.33 12.11 -2.88
CA ALA A 55 -13.64 11.94 -3.50
C ALA A 55 -13.62 10.83 -4.55
N LEU A 56 -12.62 10.83 -5.45
CA LEU A 56 -12.43 9.78 -6.45
C LEU A 56 -12.20 8.42 -5.78
N ALA A 57 -11.34 8.37 -4.77
CA ALA A 57 -11.00 7.14 -4.05
C ALA A 57 -12.24 6.54 -3.35
N PHE A 58 -13.09 7.36 -2.72
CA PHE A 58 -14.36 6.90 -2.13
C PHE A 58 -15.33 6.37 -3.19
N VAL A 59 -15.42 7.01 -4.36
CA VAL A 59 -16.22 6.50 -5.48
C VAL A 59 -15.69 5.14 -5.93
N VAL A 60 -14.38 4.98 -6.11
CA VAL A 60 -13.76 3.70 -6.48
C VAL A 60 -14.03 2.63 -5.42
N MET A 61 -13.88 2.94 -4.15
CA MET A 61 -14.19 2.02 -3.05
C MET A 61 -15.65 1.56 -3.11
N TRP A 62 -16.57 2.52 -3.26
CA TRP A 62 -18.00 2.22 -3.28
C TRP A 62 -18.39 1.37 -4.49
N VAL A 63 -17.88 1.70 -5.69
CA VAL A 63 -18.10 0.91 -6.91
C VAL A 63 -17.55 -0.50 -6.73
N THR A 64 -16.31 -0.63 -6.24
CA THR A 64 -15.65 -1.91 -6.02
C THR A 64 -16.41 -2.77 -5.00
N ALA A 65 -16.95 -2.16 -3.94
CA ALA A 65 -17.77 -2.85 -2.94
C ALA A 65 -19.07 -3.44 -3.53
N GLN A 66 -19.54 -2.96 -4.67
CA GLN A 66 -20.70 -3.53 -5.37
C GLN A 66 -20.33 -4.78 -6.22
N ILE A 67 -19.05 -4.91 -6.62
CA ILE A 67 -18.60 -5.97 -7.53
C ILE A 67 -18.54 -7.31 -6.76
N PRO A 68 -19.27 -8.36 -7.17
CA PRO A 68 -19.17 -9.66 -6.53
C PRO A 68 -17.76 -10.26 -6.64
N PRO A 69 -17.27 -10.97 -5.61
CA PRO A 69 -15.96 -11.62 -5.66
C PRO A 69 -15.77 -12.57 -6.86
N GLN A 70 -16.85 -13.20 -7.33
CA GLN A 70 -16.82 -14.06 -8.52
C GLN A 70 -16.47 -13.28 -9.79
N THR A 71 -16.92 -12.05 -9.90
CA THR A 71 -16.57 -11.17 -11.03
C THR A 71 -15.10 -10.74 -10.94
N LEU A 72 -14.61 -10.37 -9.74
CA LEU A 72 -13.19 -10.08 -9.52
C LEU A 72 -12.32 -11.29 -9.88
N MET A 73 -12.75 -12.49 -9.53
CA MET A 73 -12.07 -13.74 -9.86
C MET A 73 -11.99 -13.97 -11.38
N ARG A 74 -13.06 -13.68 -12.14
CA ARG A 74 -13.05 -13.78 -13.60
C ARG A 74 -12.16 -12.75 -14.26
N LEU A 75 -12.04 -11.57 -13.67
CA LEU A 75 -11.23 -10.48 -14.16
C LEU A 75 -9.72 -10.62 -13.81
N ALA A 76 -9.37 -11.53 -12.91
CA ALA A 76 -7.99 -11.67 -12.43
C ALA A 76 -6.97 -11.95 -13.57
N PRO A 77 -7.15 -12.97 -14.44
CA PRO A 77 -6.20 -13.22 -15.52
C PRO A 77 -6.10 -12.08 -16.54
N PRO A 78 -7.20 -11.50 -17.09
CA PRO A 78 -7.08 -10.42 -18.04
C PRO A 78 -6.46 -9.15 -17.43
N VAL A 79 -6.78 -8.79 -16.17
CA VAL A 79 -6.20 -7.62 -15.52
C VAL A 79 -4.70 -7.82 -15.29
N TYR A 80 -4.26 -9.02 -14.90
CA TYR A 80 -2.84 -9.34 -14.76
C TYR A 80 -2.11 -9.25 -16.10
N LEU A 81 -2.68 -9.81 -17.18
CA LEU A 81 -2.08 -9.77 -18.49
C LEU A 81 -1.98 -8.34 -19.04
N ILE A 82 -3.03 -7.55 -18.88
CA ILE A 82 -3.02 -6.12 -19.24
C ILE A 82 -1.94 -5.37 -18.44
N GLY A 83 -1.86 -5.58 -17.13
CA GLY A 83 -0.82 -4.99 -16.29
C GLY A 83 0.59 -5.35 -16.75
N LEU A 84 0.83 -6.62 -17.12
CA LEU A 84 2.11 -7.09 -17.63
C LEU A 84 2.45 -6.47 -19.00
N LEU A 85 1.48 -6.39 -19.91
CA LEU A 85 1.67 -5.73 -21.20
C LEU A 85 1.95 -4.23 -21.06
N LEU A 86 1.29 -3.56 -20.12
CA LEU A 86 1.55 -2.16 -19.80
C LEU A 86 2.95 -1.96 -19.16
N LEU A 87 3.41 -2.88 -18.31
CA LEU A 87 4.79 -2.85 -17.79
C LEU A 87 5.81 -3.01 -18.92
N LEU A 88 5.55 -3.89 -19.87
CA LEU A 88 6.39 -4.06 -21.06
C LEU A 88 6.35 -2.78 -21.93
N ALA A 89 5.19 -2.18 -22.12
CA ALA A 89 5.04 -0.93 -22.86
C ALA A 89 5.85 0.22 -22.20
N VAL A 90 5.84 0.33 -20.86
CA VAL A 90 6.69 1.30 -20.17
C VAL A 90 8.17 1.02 -20.37
N ALA A 91 8.59 -0.24 -20.37
CA ALA A 91 10.00 -0.59 -20.60
C ALA A 91 10.47 -0.16 -22.00
N LEU A 92 9.58 -0.21 -23.00
CA LEU A 92 9.89 0.14 -24.39
C LEU A 92 9.67 1.63 -24.71
N PHE A 93 8.56 2.20 -24.25
CA PHE A 93 8.04 3.51 -24.67
C PHE A 93 7.82 4.50 -23.51
N GLY A 94 8.18 4.14 -22.26
CA GLY A 94 7.88 4.96 -21.10
C GLY A 94 8.65 6.28 -21.06
N ASP A 95 8.01 7.31 -20.50
CA ASP A 95 8.62 8.63 -20.24
C ASP A 95 9.63 8.54 -19.09
N VAL A 96 10.79 9.19 -19.28
CA VAL A 96 11.78 9.34 -18.19
C VAL A 96 11.40 10.56 -17.36
N ARG A 97 11.00 10.34 -16.11
CA ARG A 97 10.73 11.40 -15.12
C ARG A 97 11.59 11.14 -13.88
N ASN A 98 12.29 12.15 -13.41
CA ASN A 98 13.22 12.06 -12.27
C ASN A 98 14.23 10.89 -12.40
N GLY A 99 14.77 10.69 -13.61
CA GLY A 99 15.76 9.65 -13.87
C GLY A 99 15.22 8.21 -13.97
N ALA A 100 13.91 8.01 -13.90
CA ALA A 100 13.30 6.69 -13.98
C ALA A 100 12.16 6.63 -15.02
N ARG A 101 12.09 5.51 -15.73
CA ARG A 101 11.05 5.19 -16.71
C ARG A 101 9.92 4.44 -16.02
N ARG A 102 8.87 5.15 -15.57
CA ARG A 102 7.77 4.56 -14.78
C ARG A 102 6.38 4.92 -15.31
N TRP A 103 6.30 5.93 -16.16
CA TRP A 103 5.05 6.53 -16.60
C TRP A 103 4.80 6.27 -18.07
N LEU A 104 3.56 5.92 -18.41
CA LEU A 104 3.08 5.86 -19.79
C LEU A 104 2.17 7.04 -20.03
N ASN A 105 2.53 7.89 -20.99
CA ASN A 105 1.73 9.03 -21.40
C ASN A 105 0.69 8.57 -22.44
N LEU A 106 -0.59 8.72 -22.11
CA LEU A 106 -1.71 8.39 -23.00
C LEU A 106 -2.28 9.64 -23.70
N GLY A 107 -1.54 10.76 -23.69
CA GLY A 107 -1.95 12.03 -24.27
C GLY A 107 -2.76 12.89 -23.30
N VAL A 108 -3.84 12.38 -22.75
CA VAL A 108 -4.73 13.12 -21.80
C VAL A 108 -4.29 12.92 -20.36
N THR A 109 -3.73 11.76 -20.04
CA THR A 109 -3.32 11.39 -18.67
C THR A 109 -2.09 10.50 -18.72
N SER A 110 -1.31 10.52 -17.63
CA SER A 110 -0.19 9.61 -17.42
C SER A 110 -0.59 8.54 -16.42
N ILE A 111 -0.37 7.28 -16.76
CA ILE A 111 -0.61 6.15 -15.86
C ILE A 111 0.72 5.50 -15.45
N GLN A 112 0.76 4.95 -14.25
CA GLN A 112 1.87 4.14 -13.74
C GLN A 112 1.40 2.68 -13.68
N PRO A 113 1.81 1.82 -14.62
CA PRO A 113 1.33 0.44 -14.69
C PRO A 113 1.66 -0.42 -13.47
N SER A 114 2.72 -0.10 -12.74
CA SER A 114 3.07 -0.78 -11.49
C SER A 114 1.99 -0.59 -10.40
N GLU A 115 1.21 0.50 -10.43
CA GLU A 115 0.06 0.68 -9.53
C GLU A 115 -1.05 -0.35 -9.82
N ILE A 116 -1.28 -0.64 -11.10
CA ILE A 116 -2.25 -1.68 -11.51
C ILE A 116 -1.78 -3.05 -11.02
N MET A 117 -0.46 -3.32 -11.05
CA MET A 117 0.09 -4.59 -10.60
C MET A 117 -0.07 -4.84 -9.10
N LYS A 118 -0.14 -3.81 -8.26
CA LYS A 118 -0.45 -3.97 -6.83
C LYS A 118 -1.83 -4.61 -6.59
N ILE A 119 -2.76 -4.39 -7.51
CA ILE A 119 -4.11 -4.98 -7.50
C ILE A 119 -4.12 -6.31 -8.26
N ALA A 120 -3.52 -6.33 -9.45
CA ALA A 120 -3.56 -7.46 -10.36
C ALA A 120 -2.83 -8.70 -9.81
N MET A 121 -1.73 -8.49 -9.09
CA MET A 121 -0.92 -9.57 -8.54
C MET A 121 -1.68 -10.41 -7.51
N PRO A 122 -2.23 -9.85 -6.41
CA PRO A 122 -2.99 -10.64 -5.46
C PRO A 122 -4.25 -11.25 -6.07
N LEU A 123 -4.91 -10.59 -7.02
CA LEU A 123 -6.05 -11.14 -7.76
C LEU A 123 -5.64 -12.39 -8.55
N MET A 124 -4.55 -12.30 -9.33
CA MET A 124 -4.08 -13.41 -10.17
C MET A 124 -3.66 -14.62 -9.34
N LEU A 125 -2.88 -14.42 -8.29
CA LEU A 125 -2.42 -15.51 -7.45
C LEU A 125 -3.58 -16.14 -6.64
N ALA A 126 -4.51 -15.34 -6.12
CA ALA A 126 -5.70 -15.86 -5.45
C ALA A 126 -6.57 -16.70 -6.41
N TRP A 127 -6.73 -16.25 -7.66
CA TRP A 127 -7.41 -17.02 -8.70
C TRP A 127 -6.67 -18.33 -9.02
N TYR A 128 -5.35 -18.27 -9.17
CA TYR A 128 -4.52 -19.42 -9.49
C TYR A 128 -4.62 -20.52 -8.43
N PHE A 129 -4.50 -20.17 -7.15
CA PHE A 129 -4.60 -21.12 -6.05
C PHE A 129 -6.02 -21.63 -5.86
N HIS A 130 -7.04 -20.77 -6.02
CA HIS A 130 -8.44 -21.22 -5.93
C HIS A 130 -8.79 -22.27 -6.99
N LYS A 131 -8.27 -22.15 -8.20
CA LYS A 131 -8.48 -23.17 -9.25
C LYS A 131 -7.86 -24.54 -8.92
N ARG A 132 -6.93 -24.59 -7.97
CA ARG A 132 -6.17 -25.77 -7.54
C ARG A 132 -6.41 -26.15 -6.08
N GLU A 133 -7.43 -25.57 -5.46
CA GLU A 133 -7.71 -25.69 -4.03
C GLU A 133 -7.77 -27.14 -3.53
N ALA A 134 -8.24 -28.09 -4.35
CA ALA A 134 -8.39 -29.49 -3.97
C ALA A 134 -7.07 -30.19 -3.63
N VAL A 135 -5.98 -29.93 -4.37
CA VAL A 135 -4.66 -30.51 -4.11
C VAL A 135 -3.57 -29.56 -4.55
N LEU A 136 -3.00 -28.80 -3.61
CA LEU A 136 -1.86 -27.96 -3.85
C LEU A 136 -0.55 -28.77 -3.78
N ARG A 137 0.24 -28.71 -4.84
CA ARG A 137 1.53 -29.39 -4.97
C ARG A 137 2.67 -28.37 -5.00
N MET A 138 3.90 -28.80 -4.75
CA MET A 138 5.07 -27.91 -4.77
C MET A 138 5.28 -27.18 -6.10
N HIS A 139 4.92 -27.80 -7.22
CA HIS A 139 5.00 -27.12 -8.52
C HIS A 139 4.03 -25.95 -8.65
N ASP A 140 2.88 -25.94 -7.93
CA ASP A 140 1.93 -24.83 -7.94
C ASP A 140 2.55 -23.59 -7.26
N TYR A 141 3.29 -23.80 -6.18
CA TYR A 141 4.06 -22.71 -5.53
C TYR A 141 5.19 -22.20 -6.43
N ALA A 142 5.86 -23.09 -7.18
CA ALA A 142 6.89 -22.68 -8.15
C ALA A 142 6.29 -21.83 -9.29
N VAL A 143 5.13 -22.23 -9.84
CA VAL A 143 4.42 -21.42 -10.86
C VAL A 143 3.97 -20.09 -10.27
N ALA A 144 3.43 -20.06 -9.05
CA ALA A 144 3.06 -18.84 -8.37
C ALA A 144 4.27 -17.90 -8.16
N ALA A 145 5.43 -18.46 -7.80
CA ALA A 145 6.67 -17.71 -7.68
C ALA A 145 7.12 -17.10 -9.01
N VAL A 146 6.98 -17.82 -10.13
CA VAL A 146 7.27 -17.29 -11.48
C VAL A 146 6.28 -16.17 -11.84
N LEU A 147 4.98 -16.37 -11.62
CA LEU A 147 3.96 -15.33 -11.84
C LEU A 147 4.26 -14.07 -11.04
N LEU A 148 4.78 -14.19 -9.82
CA LEU A 148 5.19 -13.07 -8.98
C LEU A 148 6.48 -12.43 -9.47
N ALA A 149 7.50 -13.24 -9.79
CA ALA A 149 8.82 -12.77 -10.14
C ALA A 149 8.82 -11.93 -11.43
N VAL A 150 8.06 -12.33 -12.45
CA VAL A 150 8.06 -11.65 -13.76
C VAL A 150 7.74 -10.16 -13.63
N PRO A 151 6.56 -9.72 -13.13
CA PRO A 151 6.26 -8.30 -13.00
C PRO A 151 7.15 -7.60 -11.97
N THR A 152 7.52 -8.27 -10.88
CA THR A 152 8.44 -7.70 -9.88
C THR A 152 9.79 -7.32 -10.51
N LEU A 153 10.37 -8.18 -11.35
CA LEU A 153 11.63 -7.90 -12.04
C LEU A 153 11.49 -6.74 -13.03
N PHE A 154 10.36 -6.64 -13.76
CA PHE A 154 10.10 -5.47 -14.60
C PHE A 154 10.07 -4.18 -13.79
N ILE A 155 9.39 -4.17 -12.65
CA ILE A 155 9.27 -2.98 -11.78
C ILE A 155 10.63 -2.65 -11.14
N ALA A 156 11.37 -3.65 -10.66
CA ALA A 156 12.70 -3.45 -10.08
C ALA A 156 13.70 -2.84 -11.09
N ARG A 157 13.60 -3.19 -12.38
CA ARG A 157 14.39 -2.58 -13.46
C ARG A 157 13.98 -1.15 -13.80
N GLN A 158 12.81 -0.70 -13.37
CA GLN A 158 12.32 0.68 -13.52
C GLN A 158 12.78 1.60 -12.36
N PRO A 159 13.84 1.33 -11.64
CA PRO A 159 14.32 1.75 -10.31
C PRO A 159 13.21 2.17 -9.32
N ASP A 160 12.13 1.38 -9.27
CA ASP A 160 11.00 1.58 -8.36
C ASP A 160 10.98 0.49 -7.26
N LEU A 161 11.90 0.61 -6.30
CA LEU A 161 12.05 -0.37 -5.24
C LEU A 161 10.83 -0.42 -4.30
N GLY A 162 10.23 0.74 -4.01
CA GLY A 162 9.06 0.81 -3.13
C GLY A 162 7.89 0.01 -3.70
N THR A 163 7.56 0.24 -4.98
CA THR A 163 6.48 -0.50 -5.65
C THR A 163 6.85 -1.97 -5.88
N ALA A 164 8.10 -2.29 -6.24
CA ALA A 164 8.56 -3.68 -6.37
C ALA A 164 8.38 -4.44 -5.05
N LEU A 165 8.76 -3.84 -3.92
CA LEU A 165 8.57 -4.40 -2.59
C LEU A 165 7.10 -4.67 -2.28
N LEU A 166 6.21 -3.70 -2.56
CA LEU A 166 4.79 -3.82 -2.29
C LEU A 166 4.10 -4.88 -3.15
N VAL A 167 4.43 -4.98 -4.44
CA VAL A 167 3.91 -6.02 -5.34
C VAL A 167 4.41 -7.40 -4.91
N THR A 168 5.69 -7.49 -4.54
CA THR A 168 6.28 -8.74 -4.02
C THR A 168 5.61 -9.16 -2.72
N ALA A 169 5.44 -8.24 -1.78
CA ALA A 169 4.76 -8.51 -0.51
C ALA A 169 3.31 -8.97 -0.74
N ALA A 170 2.54 -8.26 -1.59
CA ALA A 170 1.16 -8.62 -1.89
C ALA A 170 1.05 -10.03 -2.49
N GLY A 171 1.90 -10.39 -3.44
CA GLY A 171 1.92 -11.73 -4.01
C GLY A 171 2.41 -12.79 -3.03
N PHE A 172 3.47 -12.49 -2.27
CA PHE A 172 3.99 -13.39 -1.24
C PHE A 172 2.95 -13.71 -0.17
N TYR A 173 2.14 -12.73 0.25
CA TYR A 173 1.06 -12.96 1.22
C TYR A 173 0.01 -13.93 0.69
N VAL A 174 -0.34 -13.87 -0.61
CA VAL A 174 -1.23 -14.89 -1.20
C VAL A 174 -0.60 -16.27 -1.16
N ILE A 175 0.68 -16.40 -1.54
CA ILE A 175 1.44 -17.66 -1.52
C ILE A 175 1.52 -18.22 -0.10
N PHE A 176 1.81 -17.37 0.87
CA PHE A 176 1.89 -17.74 2.28
C PHE A 176 0.54 -18.24 2.83
N LEU A 177 -0.52 -17.46 2.59
CA LEU A 177 -1.88 -17.79 3.04
C LEU A 177 -2.46 -19.01 2.32
N ALA A 178 -1.97 -19.34 1.13
CA ALA A 178 -2.34 -20.57 0.43
C ALA A 178 -1.82 -21.85 1.10
N GLY A 179 -1.00 -21.72 2.16
CA GLY A 179 -0.52 -22.84 2.95
C GLY A 179 0.94 -23.23 2.66
N LEU A 180 1.79 -22.26 2.31
CA LEU A 180 3.22 -22.49 2.19
C LEU A 180 3.78 -23.05 3.50
N SER A 181 4.48 -24.19 3.45
CA SER A 181 4.97 -24.83 4.66
C SER A 181 6.07 -24.01 5.32
N TRP A 182 6.11 -24.01 6.66
CA TRP A 182 7.14 -23.33 7.45
C TRP A 182 8.57 -23.80 7.12
N LYS A 183 8.72 -25.07 6.70
CA LYS A 183 10.02 -25.62 6.26
C LYS A 183 10.53 -24.93 5.00
N VAL A 184 9.64 -24.68 4.03
CA VAL A 184 9.98 -23.96 2.80
C VAL A 184 10.25 -22.49 3.12
N LEU A 185 9.47 -21.87 4.00
CA LEU A 185 9.68 -20.48 4.43
C LEU A 185 11.06 -20.34 5.11
N LEU A 186 11.40 -21.23 6.03
CA LEU A 186 12.71 -21.25 6.68
C LEU A 186 13.84 -21.48 5.66
N GLY A 187 13.64 -22.41 4.72
CA GLY A 187 14.60 -22.67 3.64
C GLY A 187 14.85 -21.42 2.77
N LEU A 188 13.77 -20.70 2.40
CA LEU A 188 13.86 -19.45 1.65
C LEU A 188 14.57 -18.35 2.45
N LEU A 189 14.29 -18.25 3.74
CA LEU A 189 14.96 -17.29 4.64
C LEU A 189 16.48 -17.59 4.72
N LEU A 190 16.84 -18.84 4.97
CA LEU A 190 18.25 -19.26 5.04
C LEU A 190 18.97 -19.08 3.68
N ALA A 191 18.31 -19.41 2.58
CA ALA A 191 18.85 -19.17 1.24
C ALA A 191 19.03 -17.68 0.96
N GLY A 192 18.07 -16.82 1.38
CA GLY A 192 18.16 -15.37 1.29
C GLY A 192 19.34 -14.82 2.09
N LEU A 193 19.50 -15.23 3.34
CA LEU A 193 20.63 -14.83 4.18
C LEU A 193 21.97 -15.32 3.60
N GLY A 194 22.04 -16.56 3.15
CA GLY A 194 23.24 -17.11 2.53
C GLY A 194 23.62 -16.47 1.20
N SER A 195 22.62 -15.96 0.45
CA SER A 195 22.85 -15.25 -0.81
C SER A 195 23.19 -13.77 -0.64
N MET A 196 23.11 -13.20 0.57
CA MET A 196 23.39 -11.77 0.83
C MET A 196 24.71 -11.27 0.25
N PRO A 197 25.85 -11.97 0.39
CA PRO A 197 27.12 -11.51 -0.20
C PRO A 197 27.09 -11.43 -1.73
N LEU A 198 26.43 -12.39 -2.38
CA LEU A 198 26.21 -12.39 -3.82
C LEU A 198 25.28 -11.27 -4.26
N LEU A 199 24.16 -11.10 -3.56
CA LEU A 199 23.19 -10.04 -3.82
C LEU A 199 23.82 -8.67 -3.65
N TRP A 200 24.67 -8.47 -2.64
CA TRP A 200 25.41 -7.23 -2.47
C TRP A 200 26.24 -6.84 -3.70
N GLY A 201 26.91 -7.84 -4.32
CA GLY A 201 27.65 -7.64 -5.56
C GLY A 201 26.77 -7.23 -6.75
N MET A 202 25.51 -7.64 -6.77
CA MET A 202 24.56 -7.38 -7.86
C MET A 202 23.74 -6.11 -7.69
N LEU A 203 23.77 -5.49 -6.51
CA LEU A 203 23.04 -4.24 -6.23
C LEU A 203 23.61 -3.09 -7.06
N HIS A 204 22.74 -2.27 -7.62
CA HIS A 204 23.14 -1.01 -8.24
C HIS A 204 23.62 0.00 -7.16
N ASP A 205 24.47 0.93 -7.55
CA ASP A 205 25.09 1.90 -6.63
C ASP A 205 24.05 2.68 -5.80
N TYR A 206 22.92 3.08 -6.42
CA TYR A 206 21.86 3.79 -5.70
C TYR A 206 21.19 2.92 -4.61
N GLN A 207 21.13 1.58 -4.80
CA GLN A 207 20.57 0.64 -3.81
C GLN A 207 21.54 0.44 -2.65
N ARG A 208 22.84 0.27 -2.96
CA ARG A 208 23.89 0.18 -1.94
C ARG A 208 23.95 1.47 -1.11
N ARG A 209 23.92 2.65 -1.76
CA ARG A 209 23.89 3.93 -1.06
C ARG A 209 22.75 4.01 -0.06
N ARG A 210 21.52 3.58 -0.41
CA ARG A 210 20.38 3.59 0.53
C ARG A 210 20.62 2.74 1.78
N ILE A 211 21.31 1.61 1.65
CA ILE A 211 21.64 0.74 2.79
C ILE A 211 22.75 1.37 3.62
N LEU A 212 23.81 1.89 2.97
CA LEU A 212 24.91 2.56 3.66
C LEU A 212 24.44 3.83 4.39
N THR A 213 23.64 4.66 3.74
CA THR A 213 23.03 5.85 4.35
C THR A 213 22.10 5.52 5.53
N LEU A 214 21.47 4.33 5.56
CA LEU A 214 20.73 3.88 6.74
C LEU A 214 21.65 3.57 7.92
N LEU A 215 22.82 2.96 7.64
CA LEU A 215 23.80 2.58 8.69
C LEU A 215 24.56 3.81 9.21
N ASP A 216 24.92 4.72 8.31
CA ASP A 216 25.54 5.99 8.66
C ASP A 216 24.95 7.14 7.81
N PRO A 217 23.89 7.79 8.31
CA PRO A 217 23.28 8.93 7.62
C PRO A 217 24.21 10.14 7.48
N SER A 218 25.28 10.22 8.28
CA SER A 218 26.23 11.36 8.28
C SER A 218 27.15 11.35 7.06
N GLU A 219 27.30 10.22 6.36
CA GLU A 219 28.08 10.15 5.11
C GLU A 219 27.40 10.86 3.92
N ASP A 220 26.08 11.10 3.99
CA ASP A 220 25.32 11.81 2.95
C ASP A 220 24.50 12.98 3.55
N PRO A 221 25.16 14.02 4.08
CA PRO A 221 24.50 15.08 4.85
C PRO A 221 23.69 16.06 3.98
N LEU A 222 23.74 15.96 2.65
CA LEU A 222 23.01 16.80 1.71
C LEU A 222 21.99 16.02 0.85
N GLY A 223 21.99 14.70 0.95
CA GLY A 223 21.10 13.81 0.19
C GLY A 223 20.14 13.01 1.08
N ALA A 224 20.08 11.71 0.86
CA ALA A 224 19.15 10.82 1.57
C ALA A 224 19.42 10.76 3.09
N GLY A 225 20.67 10.95 3.54
CA GLY A 225 21.03 11.05 4.96
C GLY A 225 20.39 12.24 5.64
N TYR A 226 20.37 13.40 4.97
CA TYR A 226 19.68 14.58 5.50
C TYR A 226 18.20 14.30 5.79
N HIS A 227 17.50 13.63 4.88
CA HIS A 227 16.08 13.28 5.08
C HIS A 227 15.88 12.43 6.33
N ILE A 228 16.74 11.42 6.54
CA ILE A 228 16.65 10.52 7.71
C ILE A 228 16.92 11.29 8.99
N ILE A 229 17.99 12.09 9.03
CA ILE A 229 18.38 12.86 10.21
C ILE A 229 17.26 13.83 10.60
N GLN A 230 16.75 14.64 9.66
CA GLN A 230 15.71 15.62 9.95
C GLN A 230 14.39 14.97 10.36
N ALA A 231 14.01 13.86 9.73
CA ALA A 231 12.83 13.09 10.10
C ALA A 231 12.96 12.52 11.53
N THR A 232 14.12 11.95 11.87
CA THR A 232 14.37 11.40 13.21
C THR A 232 14.39 12.49 14.27
N ILE A 233 14.98 13.67 13.98
CA ILE A 233 14.92 14.84 14.86
C ILE A 233 13.47 15.28 15.07
N ALA A 234 12.66 15.35 14.01
CA ALA A 234 11.26 15.74 14.11
C ALA A 234 10.47 14.77 14.99
N VAL A 235 10.58 13.44 14.74
CA VAL A 235 9.93 12.41 15.55
C VAL A 235 10.34 12.51 17.02
N GLY A 236 11.65 12.66 17.31
CA GLY A 236 12.15 12.75 18.68
C GLY A 236 11.75 14.06 19.39
N SER A 237 11.67 15.17 18.64
CA SER A 237 11.31 16.48 19.19
C SER A 237 9.86 16.63 19.60
N GLY A 238 8.96 15.72 19.14
CA GLY A 238 7.55 15.70 19.53
C GLY A 238 7.33 15.30 21.00
N GLY A 239 8.25 14.59 21.64
CA GLY A 239 8.11 14.18 23.03
C GLY A 239 6.83 13.38 23.30
N LEU A 240 6.23 13.55 24.48
CA LEU A 240 5.01 12.81 24.86
C LEU A 240 3.74 13.35 24.21
N ALA A 241 3.52 14.67 24.25
CA ALA A 241 2.25 15.31 23.86
C ALA A 241 2.34 16.06 22.51
N GLY A 242 3.50 16.13 21.87
CA GLY A 242 3.74 16.92 20.67
C GLY A 242 3.96 18.41 20.94
N LYS A 243 4.41 19.12 19.93
CA LYS A 243 4.56 20.59 19.96
C LYS A 243 3.22 21.33 19.78
N GLY A 244 2.19 20.60 19.35
CA GLY A 244 0.88 21.12 18.97
C GLY A 244 0.72 21.28 17.46
N TRP A 245 -0.50 21.20 17.00
CA TRP A 245 -0.85 21.35 15.60
C TRP A 245 -0.44 22.74 15.05
N LEU A 246 0.14 22.75 13.86
CA LEU A 246 0.73 23.92 13.21
C LEU A 246 1.94 24.55 13.97
N LYS A 247 2.53 23.84 14.93
CA LYS A 247 3.69 24.30 15.72
C LYS A 247 4.95 23.46 15.50
N GLY A 248 4.97 22.59 14.50
CA GLY A 248 6.13 21.78 14.13
C GLY A 248 7.25 22.66 13.57
N THR A 249 8.37 22.80 14.27
CA THR A 249 9.48 23.64 13.85
C THR A 249 10.24 23.05 12.67
N GLN A 250 10.46 21.74 12.64
CA GLN A 250 11.12 21.05 11.52
C GLN A 250 10.28 21.11 10.24
N THR A 251 8.97 21.06 10.40
CA THR A 251 8.01 21.13 9.30
C THR A 251 7.96 22.53 8.69
N HIS A 252 7.79 23.56 9.53
CA HIS A 252 7.59 24.95 9.06
C HIS A 252 8.88 25.64 8.62
N LEU A 253 10.05 25.19 9.08
CA LEU A 253 11.35 25.66 8.61
C LEU A 253 11.84 24.89 7.36
N GLU A 254 10.99 24.05 6.75
CA GLU A 254 11.28 23.27 5.53
C GLU A 254 12.47 22.31 5.63
N PHE A 255 12.85 21.91 6.85
CA PHE A 255 13.95 20.96 7.03
C PHE A 255 13.58 19.52 6.61
N ILE A 256 12.27 19.19 6.51
CA ILE A 256 11.80 17.88 6.09
C ILE A 256 11.40 17.94 4.61
N PRO A 257 12.22 17.41 3.69
CA PRO A 257 11.82 17.26 2.29
C PRO A 257 10.69 16.23 2.17
N GLU A 258 9.84 16.35 1.12
CA GLU A 258 8.70 15.45 0.89
C GLU A 258 7.80 15.27 2.13
N ARG A 259 7.67 16.32 2.96
CA ARG A 259 6.91 16.36 4.22
C ARG A 259 5.43 16.01 4.07
N SER A 260 4.85 16.20 2.88
CA SER A 260 3.44 15.88 2.61
C SER A 260 3.22 14.47 2.05
N THR A 261 4.26 13.80 1.60
CA THR A 261 4.21 12.49 0.95
C THR A 261 4.86 11.43 1.83
N ASP A 262 6.13 11.12 1.62
CA ASP A 262 6.82 9.99 2.24
C ASP A 262 7.16 10.21 3.71
N PHE A 263 7.37 11.46 4.12
CA PHE A 263 7.78 11.85 5.48
C PHE A 263 6.67 12.49 6.32
N ILE A 264 5.40 12.34 5.92
CA ILE A 264 4.27 12.94 6.66
C ILE A 264 4.18 12.41 8.10
N PHE A 265 4.64 11.18 8.36
CA PHE A 265 4.71 10.62 9.71
C PHE A 265 5.64 11.42 10.63
N ALA A 266 6.72 12.03 10.11
CA ALA A 266 7.59 12.90 10.90
C ALA A 266 6.85 14.16 11.35
N VAL A 267 6.06 14.77 10.44
CA VAL A 267 5.22 15.93 10.76
C VAL A 267 4.18 15.58 11.84
N TYR A 268 3.49 14.46 11.64
CA TYR A 268 2.50 13.97 12.60
C TYR A 268 3.12 13.73 13.98
N SER A 269 4.28 13.08 14.02
CA SER A 269 5.00 12.77 15.26
C SER A 269 5.49 14.03 15.97
N GLU A 270 5.98 15.03 15.24
CA GLU A 270 6.42 16.30 15.81
C GLU A 270 5.27 17.06 16.47
N GLU A 271 4.10 17.09 15.80
CA GLU A 271 2.93 17.87 16.25
C GLU A 271 2.12 17.19 17.34
N PHE A 272 1.95 15.86 17.28
CA PHE A 272 1.08 15.09 18.18
C PHE A 272 1.83 14.21 19.19
N GLY A 273 3.15 14.06 19.04
CA GLY A 273 4.01 13.33 19.94
C GLY A 273 3.71 11.83 20.05
N LEU A 274 4.19 11.21 21.12
CA LEU A 274 3.99 9.77 21.37
C LEU A 274 2.52 9.38 21.52
N ILE A 275 1.72 10.22 22.17
CA ILE A 275 0.27 9.97 22.36
C ILE A 275 -0.42 9.92 20.99
N GLY A 276 -0.12 10.85 20.10
CA GLY A 276 -0.62 10.84 18.74
C GLY A 276 -0.16 9.60 17.97
N ASN A 277 1.11 9.24 18.06
CA ASN A 277 1.65 8.05 17.41
C ASN A 277 0.98 6.76 17.88
N LEU A 278 0.69 6.63 19.18
CA LEU A 278 -0.06 5.50 19.72
C LEU A 278 -1.50 5.45 19.18
N LEU A 279 -2.19 6.61 19.11
CA LEU A 279 -3.52 6.69 18.52
C LEU A 279 -3.51 6.24 17.06
N LEU A 280 -2.55 6.73 16.28
CA LEU A 280 -2.38 6.34 14.87
C LEU A 280 -2.14 4.84 14.73
N LEU A 281 -1.25 4.27 15.56
CA LEU A 281 -0.95 2.84 15.59
C LEU A 281 -2.19 2.01 15.92
N VAL A 282 -2.97 2.42 16.94
CA VAL A 282 -4.23 1.75 17.32
C VAL A 282 -5.23 1.75 16.16
N LEU A 283 -5.36 2.85 15.43
CA LEU A 283 -6.25 2.93 14.26
C LEU A 283 -5.78 2.01 13.14
N TYR A 284 -4.47 1.94 12.85
CA TYR A 284 -3.94 0.98 11.86
C TYR A 284 -4.19 -0.47 12.30
N LEU A 285 -3.91 -0.80 13.55
CA LEU A 285 -4.19 -2.12 14.10
C LEU A 285 -5.68 -2.46 14.03
N ALA A 286 -6.56 -1.50 14.25
CA ALA A 286 -8.01 -1.69 14.14
C ALA A 286 -8.45 -1.99 12.69
N VAL A 287 -7.90 -1.29 11.67
CA VAL A 287 -8.14 -1.62 10.25
C VAL A 287 -7.67 -3.03 9.94
N ILE A 288 -6.45 -3.37 10.37
CA ILE A 288 -5.85 -4.69 10.13
C ILE A 288 -6.70 -5.78 10.81
N ALA A 289 -7.02 -5.62 12.08
CA ALA A 289 -7.83 -6.58 12.84
C ALA A 289 -9.20 -6.79 12.17
N ARG A 290 -9.90 -5.69 11.81
CA ARG A 290 -11.18 -5.79 11.11
C ARG A 290 -11.05 -6.48 9.76
N GLY A 291 -10.04 -6.14 8.99
CA GLY A 291 -9.75 -6.76 7.70
C GLY A 291 -9.43 -8.26 7.82
N LEU A 292 -8.64 -8.67 8.82
CA LEU A 292 -8.35 -10.09 9.09
C LEU A 292 -9.62 -10.87 9.49
N VAL A 293 -10.52 -10.26 10.28
CA VAL A 293 -11.82 -10.86 10.59
C VAL A 293 -12.65 -11.06 9.32
N ILE A 294 -12.66 -10.09 8.39
CA ILE A 294 -13.33 -10.22 7.10
C ILE A 294 -12.70 -11.36 6.28
N ALA A 295 -11.37 -11.42 6.21
CA ALA A 295 -10.65 -12.46 5.48
C ALA A 295 -10.90 -13.86 6.07
N ALA A 296 -10.82 -14.01 7.39
CA ALA A 296 -11.06 -15.30 8.06
C ALA A 296 -12.47 -15.84 7.85
N ASN A 297 -13.45 -14.93 7.74
CA ASN A 297 -14.85 -15.28 7.53
C ASN A 297 -15.26 -15.28 6.05
N ALA A 298 -14.32 -15.16 5.12
CA ALA A 298 -14.62 -15.15 3.69
C ALA A 298 -15.13 -16.52 3.20
N PRO A 299 -16.17 -16.55 2.33
CA PRO A 299 -16.87 -17.79 1.97
C PRO A 299 -16.08 -18.70 1.02
N THR A 300 -15.15 -18.15 0.24
CA THR A 300 -14.38 -18.89 -0.75
C THR A 300 -12.88 -18.75 -0.51
N PHE A 301 -12.12 -19.75 -0.94
CA PHE A 301 -10.66 -19.71 -0.83
C PHE A 301 -10.06 -18.50 -1.56
N PHE A 302 -10.57 -18.17 -2.76
CA PHE A 302 -10.23 -16.95 -3.49
C PHE A 302 -10.40 -15.69 -2.62
N SER A 303 -11.58 -15.51 -2.05
CA SER A 303 -11.90 -14.32 -1.25
C SER A 303 -11.05 -14.24 0.02
N ARG A 304 -10.73 -15.38 0.64
CA ARG A 304 -9.87 -15.47 1.83
C ARG A 304 -8.45 -15.04 1.52
N LEU A 305 -7.86 -15.58 0.45
CA LEU A 305 -6.51 -15.24 0.02
C LEU A 305 -6.41 -13.78 -0.39
N LEU A 306 -7.36 -13.29 -1.20
CA LEU A 306 -7.38 -11.92 -1.68
C LEU A 306 -7.53 -10.92 -0.53
N ALA A 307 -8.52 -11.12 0.34
CA ALA A 307 -8.75 -10.23 1.48
C ALA A 307 -7.56 -10.24 2.45
N GLY A 308 -7.00 -11.41 2.76
CA GLY A 308 -5.83 -11.54 3.61
C GLY A 308 -4.61 -10.81 3.04
N SER A 309 -4.36 -10.96 1.74
CA SER A 309 -3.26 -10.26 1.07
C SER A 309 -3.43 -8.74 1.10
N ILE A 310 -4.64 -8.22 0.84
CA ILE A 310 -4.93 -6.78 0.89
C ILE A 310 -4.63 -6.23 2.28
N VAL A 311 -5.07 -6.90 3.33
CA VAL A 311 -4.85 -6.46 4.72
C VAL A 311 -3.37 -6.48 5.09
N LEU A 312 -2.66 -7.55 4.73
CA LEU A 312 -1.22 -7.65 5.02
C LEU A 312 -0.39 -6.66 4.17
N THR A 313 -0.84 -6.35 2.96
CA THR A 313 -0.23 -5.29 2.15
C THR A 313 -0.46 -3.91 2.78
N PHE A 314 -1.64 -3.63 3.31
CA PHE A 314 -1.93 -2.41 4.07
C PHE A 314 -1.02 -2.28 5.30
N PHE A 315 -0.82 -3.39 6.04
CA PHE A 315 0.18 -3.45 7.12
C PHE A 315 1.58 -3.11 6.62
N THR A 316 2.01 -3.70 5.48
CA THR A 316 3.33 -3.42 4.91
C THR A 316 3.53 -1.95 4.58
N TYR A 317 2.53 -1.28 4.00
CA TYR A 317 2.58 0.16 3.75
C TYR A 317 2.84 0.95 5.03
N ALA A 318 2.05 0.71 6.08
CA ALA A 318 2.19 1.41 7.35
C ALA A 318 3.54 1.11 8.00
N PHE A 319 3.94 -0.16 8.08
CA PHE A 319 5.18 -0.60 8.69
C PHE A 319 6.42 -0.04 7.98
N VAL A 320 6.44 -0.10 6.65
CA VAL A 320 7.58 0.39 5.86
C VAL A 320 7.69 1.91 5.98
N ASN A 321 6.58 2.65 5.88
CA ASN A 321 6.62 4.11 6.01
C ASN A 321 7.07 4.54 7.40
N MET A 322 6.43 4.05 8.46
CA MET A 322 6.82 4.39 9.84
C MET A 322 8.28 3.97 10.12
N GLY A 323 8.69 2.79 9.64
CA GLY A 323 10.05 2.27 9.84
C GLY A 323 11.11 3.11 9.12
N MET A 324 10.85 3.58 7.88
CA MET A 324 11.81 4.42 7.17
C MET A 324 11.92 5.83 7.77
N VAL A 325 10.80 6.41 8.21
CA VAL A 325 10.79 7.74 8.85
C VAL A 325 11.47 7.71 10.23
N SER A 326 11.36 6.58 10.94
CA SER A 326 12.02 6.38 12.24
C SER A 326 13.49 5.93 12.11
N GLY A 327 14.04 5.82 10.89
CA GLY A 327 15.43 5.39 10.67
C GLY A 327 15.69 3.90 10.93
N ILE A 328 14.64 3.05 10.98
CA ILE A 328 14.76 1.59 11.17
C ILE A 328 14.92 0.88 9.82
N LEU A 329 14.30 1.43 8.76
CA LEU A 329 14.30 0.87 7.42
C LEU A 329 14.88 1.90 6.43
N PRO A 330 15.49 1.43 5.32
CA PRO A 330 15.99 2.34 4.29
C PRO A 330 14.83 3.09 3.62
N VAL A 331 15.11 4.32 3.18
CA VAL A 331 14.12 5.16 2.49
C VAL A 331 13.81 4.56 1.13
N VAL A 332 12.59 4.09 0.94
CA VAL A 332 12.13 3.43 -0.30
C VAL A 332 11.02 4.19 -1.02
N GLY A 333 10.50 5.27 -0.43
CA GLY A 333 9.45 6.10 -1.04
C GLY A 333 8.08 5.41 -1.03
N VAL A 334 7.65 4.91 0.11
CA VAL A 334 6.33 4.30 0.31
C VAL A 334 5.48 5.26 1.14
N PRO A 335 4.32 5.74 0.64
CA PRO A 335 3.48 6.68 1.39
C PRO A 335 2.78 5.99 2.57
N LEU A 336 2.50 6.77 3.63
CA LEU A 336 1.72 6.31 4.78
C LEU A 336 0.24 6.15 4.38
N PRO A 337 -0.37 4.95 4.54
CA PRO A 337 -1.73 4.69 4.05
C PRO A 337 -2.76 5.66 4.62
N LEU A 338 -3.60 6.22 3.77
CA LEU A 338 -4.72 7.12 4.10
C LEU A 338 -4.31 8.47 4.73
N VAL A 339 -3.03 8.68 5.02
CA VAL A 339 -2.50 9.90 5.66
C VAL A 339 -1.70 10.72 4.67
N SER A 340 -0.79 10.09 3.91
CA SER A 340 0.06 10.79 2.93
C SER A 340 -0.73 11.41 1.78
N TYR A 341 -0.20 12.52 1.26
CA TYR A 341 -0.64 13.05 -0.02
C TYR A 341 -0.29 12.06 -1.15
N GLY A 342 -1.27 11.75 -2.00
CA GLY A 342 -1.04 10.91 -3.16
C GLY A 342 -2.35 10.50 -3.84
N GLY A 343 -2.42 10.62 -5.17
CA GLY A 343 -3.61 10.26 -5.94
C GLY A 343 -3.70 8.76 -6.21
N THR A 344 -2.72 8.20 -6.93
CA THR A 344 -2.76 6.81 -7.40
C THR A 344 -2.68 5.79 -6.27
N ALA A 345 -1.79 5.99 -5.30
CA ALA A 345 -1.66 5.12 -4.14
C ALA A 345 -2.95 5.12 -3.29
N LEU A 346 -3.57 6.29 -3.10
CA LEU A 346 -4.84 6.42 -2.38
C LEU A 346 -5.96 5.64 -3.07
N VAL A 347 -6.12 5.80 -4.39
CA VAL A 347 -7.12 5.07 -5.19
C VAL A 347 -6.90 3.56 -5.09
N THR A 348 -5.66 3.09 -5.15
CA THR A 348 -5.30 1.67 -5.01
C THR A 348 -5.68 1.11 -3.63
N LEU A 349 -5.41 1.87 -2.56
CA LEU A 349 -5.77 1.48 -1.19
C LEU A 349 -7.30 1.43 -1.01
N PHE A 350 -8.02 2.42 -1.52
CA PHE A 350 -9.48 2.46 -1.45
C PHE A 350 -10.14 1.38 -2.31
N PHE A 351 -9.54 1.02 -3.45
CA PHE A 351 -9.95 -0.18 -4.20
C PHE A 351 -9.83 -1.43 -3.32
N GLY A 352 -8.70 -1.62 -2.63
CA GLY A 352 -8.51 -2.74 -1.69
C GLY A 352 -9.56 -2.76 -0.58
N LEU A 353 -9.86 -1.60 0.03
CA LEU A 353 -10.93 -1.48 1.03
C LEU A 353 -12.30 -1.83 0.44
N GLY A 354 -12.59 -1.42 -0.78
CA GLY A 354 -13.79 -1.80 -1.51
C GLY A 354 -13.90 -3.30 -1.73
N VAL A 355 -12.79 -3.98 -2.06
CA VAL A 355 -12.75 -5.45 -2.16
C VAL A 355 -13.07 -6.10 -0.81
N LEU A 356 -12.50 -5.62 0.30
CA LEU A 356 -12.81 -6.12 1.64
C LEU A 356 -14.32 -5.98 1.95
N MET A 357 -14.91 -4.84 1.63
CA MET A 357 -16.35 -4.60 1.80
C MET A 357 -17.20 -5.53 0.90
N SER A 358 -16.76 -5.75 -0.34
CA SER A 358 -17.41 -6.71 -1.25
C SER A 358 -17.40 -8.14 -0.67
N VAL A 359 -16.25 -8.59 -0.18
CA VAL A 359 -16.11 -9.92 0.45
C VAL A 359 -17.03 -10.05 1.66
N GLN A 360 -17.09 -9.02 2.52
CA GLN A 360 -17.97 -9.01 3.69
C GLN A 360 -19.45 -9.03 3.33
N LYS A 361 -19.86 -8.27 2.30
CA LYS A 361 -21.25 -8.25 1.82
C LYS A 361 -21.70 -9.61 1.32
N HIS A 362 -20.88 -10.27 0.52
CA HIS A 362 -21.25 -11.53 -0.12
C HIS A 362 -21.07 -12.76 0.76
N ARG A 363 -20.63 -12.59 2.01
CA ARG A 363 -20.53 -13.65 3.01
C ARG A 363 -21.89 -14.32 3.30
N LYS A 364 -22.99 -13.54 3.32
CA LYS A 364 -24.33 -14.01 3.70
C LYS A 364 -25.04 -14.84 2.62
N LEU A 365 -24.56 -14.82 1.38
CA LEU A 365 -25.20 -15.54 0.26
C LEU A 365 -24.88 -17.06 0.21
N VAL A 366 -23.97 -17.53 1.06
CA VAL A 366 -23.51 -18.93 1.06
C VAL A 366 -23.97 -19.69 2.33
N GLN A 367 -24.58 -19.00 3.30
CA GLN A 367 -25.01 -19.59 4.58
C GLN A 367 -26.52 -19.92 4.67
N THR A 368 -27.27 -19.92 3.54
CA THR A 368 -28.67 -20.36 3.49
C THR A 368 -28.80 -21.67 2.72
#